data_bc7793a46175ff6e1839f80374118ead
#
_entry.id   bc7793a46175ff6e1839f80374118ead
#
_cell.length_a   1.000
_cell.length_b   1.000
_cell.length_c   1.000
_cell.angle_alpha   90.00
_cell.angle_beta   90.00
_cell.angle_gamma   90.00
#
_symmetry.space_group_name_H-M   'P 1'
#
loop_
_entity.id
_entity.type
_entity.pdbx_description
1 polymer ?
#
loop_
_entity_poly.entity_id
_entity_poly.type
_entity_poly.pdbx_seq_one_letter_code
_entity_poly.pdbx_strand_id
1 'polypeptide(L)'
;MKMEAQTSKVVLSLGANEVDSLKDGVSFKKNPEDGRCYIIYKSGGGFKACKNQCKHQGGLFIKDIEDLDGRTVKCTKHNWKLDVSSMKYVNPPDSFLQDDLVEMLDDGGMQLVELNPIDPWLADPREPLELEEGEVKITYLTHACMQLQLGQKHFLFDPWLKGPAFARGWWLLHEPPADCLDRLCAADLIYISHLHSDHLSYPTLKVLSERRPDVPIYVGDTSRPVFWNLERSKVKLTNIKVTPFGIWQNVDENLRFMILMDGVHPEMDTCIIVDYKGHMILNTVDCTRPNGGRLPEKVDLMMSDFAGGASGFPMTFHGGKYSDSWKAEFIKNERKKLLNYKATLVKSLQPRIYCPFAGYFVEAHPSDKYIKDTNIKNRAEDLNALINQLSPDTKTWTPKPGAVLDLGLALKDPTSRWTMTQTKSFSDSFRKKIEGESFWSNNIYPHHQVVVLKACPAVIKLDPALMLKYLTVDGAVELIHIQVKLPAVLVDFGIGWRISNGLTGIDHSKGSSEGKRKTSKT
;
A
#
# COMPACT_ATOMS: atom_id res chain seq x y z
N MET A 1 -25.04 12.26 22.97
CA MET A 1 -24.44 10.91 23.00
C MET A 1 -23.05 11.07 23.61
N LYS A 2 -22.70 10.32 24.66
CA LYS A 2 -21.35 10.41 25.25
C LYS A 2 -20.36 9.87 24.22
N MET A 3 -19.37 10.67 23.89
CA MET A 3 -18.24 10.32 23.05
C MET A 3 -17.53 9.11 23.67
N GLU A 4 -17.49 7.98 22.96
CA GLU A 4 -16.65 6.87 23.40
C GLU A 4 -15.21 7.20 22.98
N ALA A 5 -14.41 7.62 23.95
CA ALA A 5 -12.98 7.75 23.75
C ALA A 5 -12.39 6.40 23.32
N GLN A 6 -11.36 6.42 22.48
CA GLN A 6 -10.61 5.23 22.13
C GLN A 6 -10.20 4.49 23.39
N THR A 7 -10.64 3.24 23.53
CA THR A 7 -10.39 2.46 24.73
C THR A 7 -9.07 1.72 24.62
N SER A 8 -8.38 1.58 25.75
CA SER A 8 -7.20 0.72 25.85
C SER A 8 -7.60 -0.68 26.28
N LYS A 9 -6.84 -1.66 25.83
CA LYS A 9 -6.96 -3.07 26.24
C LYS A 9 -5.70 -3.49 26.96
N VAL A 10 -5.84 -3.91 28.22
CA VAL A 10 -4.74 -4.56 28.92
C VAL A 10 -4.53 -5.97 28.32
N VAL A 11 -3.34 -6.22 27.80
CA VAL A 11 -2.99 -7.49 27.13
C VAL A 11 -2.08 -8.37 27.98
N LEU A 12 -1.46 -7.81 29.01
CA LEU A 12 -0.71 -8.57 30.02
C LEU A 12 -0.62 -7.72 31.29
N SER A 13 -0.82 -8.35 32.45
CA SER A 13 -0.62 -7.71 33.76
C SER A 13 0.41 -8.48 34.54
N LEU A 14 1.32 -7.78 35.20
CA LEU A 14 2.33 -8.32 36.10
C LEU A 14 2.18 -7.61 37.45
N GLY A 15 2.03 -8.38 38.55
CA GLY A 15 2.04 -7.81 39.90
C GLY A 15 3.43 -7.34 40.33
N ALA A 16 3.52 -6.51 41.35
CA ALA A 16 4.78 -5.94 41.84
C ALA A 16 5.88 -6.99 42.05
N ASN A 17 5.57 -8.12 42.66
CA ASN A 17 6.54 -9.21 42.87
C ASN A 17 7.07 -9.80 41.54
N GLU A 18 6.23 -9.88 40.52
CA GLU A 18 6.64 -10.37 39.21
C GLU A 18 7.52 -9.36 38.50
N VAL A 19 7.21 -8.06 38.59
CA VAL A 19 8.00 -6.96 38.07
C VAL A 19 9.37 -6.93 38.72
N ASP A 20 9.44 -7.06 40.05
CA ASP A 20 10.70 -7.10 40.79
C ASP A 20 11.56 -8.31 40.42
N SER A 21 10.93 -9.44 40.14
CA SER A 21 11.62 -10.68 39.73
C SER A 21 12.20 -10.62 38.29
N LEU A 22 11.81 -9.64 37.49
CA LEU A 22 12.37 -9.47 36.14
C LEU A 22 13.86 -9.13 36.22
N LYS A 23 14.65 -9.90 35.48
CA LYS A 23 16.10 -9.64 35.34
C LYS A 23 16.32 -8.47 34.41
N ASP A 24 17.44 -7.75 34.63
CA ASP A 24 17.88 -6.73 33.68
C ASP A 24 18.07 -7.32 32.28
N GLY A 25 17.81 -6.51 31.26
CA GLY A 25 17.82 -6.90 29.86
C GLY A 25 16.46 -7.45 29.40
N VAL A 26 16.50 -8.29 28.36
CA VAL A 26 15.33 -8.79 27.64
C VAL A 26 14.74 -10.01 28.34
N SER A 27 13.45 -9.95 28.58
CA SER A 27 12.59 -11.07 29.06
C SER A 27 11.44 -11.31 28.09
N PHE A 28 11.02 -12.57 27.93
CA PHE A 28 9.85 -12.94 27.13
C PHE A 28 8.74 -13.40 28.08
N LYS A 29 7.56 -12.80 27.92
CA LYS A 29 6.37 -13.16 28.71
C LYS A 29 5.24 -13.55 27.77
N LYS A 30 4.53 -14.60 28.12
CA LYS A 30 3.39 -15.11 27.37
C LYS A 30 2.11 -14.75 28.10
N ASN A 31 1.14 -14.18 27.40
CA ASN A 31 -0.20 -14.01 27.95
C ASN A 31 -0.86 -15.41 28.07
N PRO A 32 -1.31 -15.82 29.25
CA PRO A 32 -1.92 -17.12 29.45
C PRO A 32 -3.29 -17.27 28.78
N GLU A 33 -4.01 -16.16 28.52
CA GLU A 33 -5.36 -16.18 27.97
C GLU A 33 -5.36 -16.44 26.45
N ASP A 34 -4.50 -15.72 25.69
CA ASP A 34 -4.49 -15.79 24.23
C ASP A 34 -3.21 -16.42 23.64
N GLY A 35 -2.25 -16.73 24.50
CA GLY A 35 -0.99 -17.35 24.10
C GLY A 35 -0.01 -16.44 23.38
N ARG A 36 -0.31 -15.14 23.21
CA ARG A 36 0.58 -14.17 22.60
C ARG A 36 1.81 -13.93 23.46
N CYS A 37 2.94 -13.69 22.82
CA CYS A 37 4.20 -13.43 23.50
C CYS A 37 4.59 -11.97 23.40
N TYR A 38 5.10 -11.43 24.49
CA TYR A 38 5.57 -10.04 24.62
C TYR A 38 7.03 -10.03 25.04
N ILE A 39 7.74 -9.00 24.63
CA ILE A 39 9.12 -8.73 25.00
C ILE A 39 9.08 -7.62 26.04
N ILE A 40 9.72 -7.83 27.18
CA ILE A 40 9.88 -6.83 28.24
C ILE A 40 11.37 -6.59 28.42
N TYR A 41 11.79 -5.36 28.37
CA TYR A 41 13.15 -4.90 28.63
C TYR A 41 13.18 -4.11 29.94
N LYS A 42 14.08 -4.51 30.84
CA LYS A 42 14.33 -3.84 32.12
C LYS A 42 15.74 -3.24 32.11
N SER A 43 15.85 -2.00 32.52
CA SER A 43 17.14 -1.33 32.75
C SER A 43 17.01 -0.37 33.95
N GLY A 44 18.15 0.22 34.39
CA GLY A 44 18.13 1.24 35.43
C GLY A 44 17.30 2.48 35.10
N GLY A 45 16.92 2.67 33.82
CA GLY A 45 16.05 3.77 33.35
C GLY A 45 14.56 3.40 33.29
N GLY A 46 14.15 2.19 33.71
CA GLY A 46 12.76 1.74 33.70
C GLY A 46 12.51 0.54 32.78
N PHE A 47 11.27 0.44 32.33
CA PHE A 47 10.79 -0.65 31.51
C PHE A 47 10.39 -0.17 30.13
N LYS A 48 10.57 -1.06 29.13
CA LYS A 48 10.02 -0.99 27.79
C LYS A 48 9.40 -2.33 27.43
N ALA A 49 8.32 -2.35 26.68
CA ALA A 49 7.76 -3.62 26.21
C ALA A 49 7.09 -3.48 24.85
N CYS A 50 7.17 -4.55 24.08
CA CYS A 50 6.49 -4.62 22.79
C CYS A 50 5.99 -6.04 22.52
N LYS A 51 5.15 -6.17 21.52
CA LYS A 51 4.72 -7.47 20.99
C LYS A 51 5.91 -8.24 20.42
N ASN A 52 6.01 -9.54 20.75
CA ASN A 52 7.02 -10.41 20.14
C ASN A 52 6.63 -10.77 18.71
N GLN A 53 6.62 -9.76 17.84
CA GLN A 53 6.32 -9.89 16.43
C GLN A 53 7.08 -8.84 15.64
N CYS A 54 7.90 -9.29 14.69
CA CYS A 54 8.65 -8.39 13.81
C CYS A 54 7.71 -7.71 12.81
N LYS A 55 7.72 -6.39 12.77
CA LYS A 55 6.89 -5.58 11.83
C LYS A 55 7.27 -5.75 10.36
N HIS A 56 8.44 -6.37 10.06
CA HIS A 56 8.82 -6.65 8.68
C HIS A 56 7.95 -7.75 8.04
N GLN A 57 7.86 -8.94 8.67
CA GLN A 57 7.06 -10.07 8.13
C GLN A 57 6.52 -10.99 9.25
N GLY A 58 6.21 -10.44 10.41
CA GLY A 58 5.56 -11.19 11.49
C GLY A 58 6.39 -12.34 12.09
N GLY A 59 7.72 -12.35 11.88
CA GLY A 59 8.60 -13.35 12.52
C GLY A 59 8.71 -13.08 14.02
N LEU A 60 8.87 -14.15 14.82
CA LEU A 60 9.13 -14.01 16.24
C LEU A 60 10.57 -13.54 16.48
N PHE A 61 10.76 -12.76 17.52
CA PHE A 61 12.09 -12.41 18.01
C PHE A 61 12.60 -13.41 19.01
N ILE A 62 13.89 -13.63 18.97
CA ILE A 62 14.69 -14.35 19.98
C ILE A 62 15.79 -13.43 20.50
N LYS A 63 16.37 -13.74 21.64
CA LYS A 63 17.54 -13.01 22.13
C LYS A 63 18.66 -13.04 21.10
N ASP A 64 19.27 -11.91 20.84
CA ASP A 64 20.46 -11.86 20.02
C ASP A 64 21.67 -12.26 20.88
N ILE A 65 22.21 -13.44 20.64
CA ILE A 65 23.36 -13.96 21.39
C ILE A 65 24.66 -13.21 21.12
N GLU A 66 24.69 -12.41 20.06
CA GLU A 66 25.82 -11.56 19.69
C GLU A 66 25.78 -10.20 20.39
N ASP A 67 24.65 -9.86 21.03
CA ASP A 67 24.47 -8.61 21.74
C ASP A 67 24.92 -8.75 23.21
N LEU A 68 26.07 -8.18 23.51
CA LEU A 68 26.65 -8.23 24.84
C LEU A 68 25.91 -7.32 25.84
N ASP A 69 25.20 -6.29 25.34
CA ASP A 69 24.44 -5.36 26.18
C ASP A 69 23.06 -5.91 26.58
N GLY A 70 22.62 -7.02 25.97
CA GLY A 70 21.38 -7.70 26.30
C GLY A 70 20.10 -6.92 25.99
N ARG A 71 20.18 -5.91 25.08
CA ARG A 71 19.07 -5.03 24.67
C ARG A 71 18.54 -5.33 23.29
N THR A 72 19.19 -6.18 22.52
CA THR A 72 18.82 -6.48 21.14
C THR A 72 18.16 -7.84 21.02
N VAL A 73 17.11 -7.90 20.22
CA VAL A 73 16.44 -9.14 19.81
C VAL A 73 16.53 -9.30 18.30
N LYS A 74 16.58 -10.57 17.84
CA LYS A 74 16.78 -10.93 16.44
C LYS A 74 15.59 -11.69 15.90
N CYS A 75 15.06 -11.26 14.74
CA CYS A 75 13.95 -11.90 14.07
C CYS A 75 14.36 -13.25 13.48
N THR A 76 13.55 -14.29 13.71
CA THR A 76 13.81 -15.67 13.24
C THR A 76 13.65 -15.84 11.72
N LYS A 77 12.93 -14.95 11.03
CA LYS A 77 12.71 -15.07 9.58
C LYS A 77 13.83 -14.46 8.73
N HIS A 78 14.27 -13.24 9.05
CA HIS A 78 15.19 -12.48 8.20
C HIS A 78 16.39 -11.90 8.97
N ASN A 79 16.59 -12.31 10.21
CA ASN A 79 17.65 -11.79 11.09
C ASN A 79 17.63 -10.28 11.32
N TRP A 80 16.46 -9.65 11.11
CA TRP A 80 16.30 -8.24 11.47
C TRP A 80 16.47 -8.08 12.97
N LYS A 81 17.17 -7.03 13.37
CA LYS A 81 17.48 -6.76 14.78
C LYS A 81 16.70 -5.55 15.27
N LEU A 82 16.11 -5.69 16.44
CA LEU A 82 15.38 -4.65 17.16
C LEU A 82 16.13 -4.34 18.46
N ASP A 83 16.50 -3.10 18.67
CA ASP A 83 16.94 -2.59 19.98
C ASP A 83 15.69 -2.27 20.82
N VAL A 84 15.43 -3.09 21.83
CA VAL A 84 14.22 -2.98 22.65
C VAL A 84 14.30 -1.79 23.62
N SER A 85 15.50 -1.26 23.89
CA SER A 85 15.66 -0.07 24.74
C SER A 85 15.16 1.21 24.05
N SER A 86 15.34 1.29 22.73
CA SER A 86 14.91 2.42 21.91
C SER A 86 13.66 2.15 21.08
N MET A 87 13.19 0.89 21.01
CA MET A 87 12.11 0.41 20.15
C MET A 87 12.39 0.60 18.64
N LYS A 88 13.66 0.76 18.25
CA LYS A 88 14.09 0.97 16.87
C LYS A 88 14.74 -0.27 16.29
N TYR A 89 14.50 -0.51 15.00
CA TYR A 89 15.25 -1.52 14.28
C TYR A 89 16.66 -1.01 13.97
N VAL A 90 17.66 -1.85 14.28
CA VAL A 90 19.08 -1.53 14.04
C VAL A 90 19.62 -2.22 12.80
N ASN A 91 18.89 -3.18 12.24
CA ASN A 91 19.17 -3.80 10.97
C ASN A 91 17.87 -4.20 10.25
N PRO A 92 17.50 -3.54 9.13
CA PRO A 92 18.10 -2.29 8.65
C PRO A 92 17.91 -1.14 9.66
N PRO A 93 18.90 -0.22 9.74
CA PRO A 93 18.90 0.77 10.80
C PRO A 93 17.71 1.73 10.70
N ASP A 94 17.06 1.94 11.83
CA ASP A 94 15.98 2.93 12.08
C ASP A 94 14.79 2.88 11.09
N SER A 95 14.65 1.80 10.31
CA SER A 95 13.61 1.71 9.27
C SER A 95 12.21 1.58 9.85
N PHE A 96 12.07 0.84 10.95
CA PHE A 96 10.80 0.60 11.63
C PHE A 96 10.88 0.98 13.10
N LEU A 97 9.71 1.26 13.69
CA LEU A 97 9.54 1.48 15.12
C LEU A 97 8.55 0.45 15.69
N GLN A 98 8.86 -0.08 16.87
CA GLN A 98 7.90 -0.85 17.66
C GLN A 98 7.14 0.08 18.61
N ASP A 99 5.92 -0.34 18.97
CA ASP A 99 5.14 0.36 19.95
C ASP A 99 5.62 -0.02 21.36
N ASP A 100 5.78 0.96 22.24
CA ASP A 100 6.04 0.73 23.65
C ASP A 100 4.70 0.62 24.37
N LEU A 101 4.46 -0.55 24.98
CA LEU A 101 3.16 -0.91 25.57
C LEU A 101 3.14 -0.75 27.09
N VAL A 102 4.23 -0.29 27.73
CA VAL A 102 4.36 -0.27 29.19
C VAL A 102 3.52 0.83 29.82
N GLU A 103 2.71 0.43 30.81
CA GLU A 103 2.06 1.31 31.77
C GLU A 103 2.39 0.82 33.19
N MET A 104 3.06 1.66 33.98
CA MET A 104 3.38 1.36 35.36
C MET A 104 2.23 1.74 36.26
N LEU A 105 1.92 0.86 37.24
CA LEU A 105 0.85 1.06 38.23
C LEU A 105 1.41 1.64 39.54
N ASP A 106 0.57 2.35 40.27
CA ASP A 106 0.94 2.98 41.55
C ASP A 106 1.37 1.98 42.62
N ASP A 107 0.90 0.72 42.53
CA ASP A 107 1.24 -0.38 43.44
C ASP A 107 2.58 -1.07 43.10
N GLY A 108 3.29 -0.58 42.09
CA GLY A 108 4.53 -1.18 41.58
C GLY A 108 4.31 -2.31 40.59
N GLY A 109 3.07 -2.63 40.26
CA GLY A 109 2.74 -3.53 39.15
C GLY A 109 2.97 -2.89 37.78
N MET A 110 2.84 -3.68 36.71
CA MET A 110 2.98 -3.24 35.35
C MET A 110 1.89 -3.85 34.46
N GLN A 111 1.33 -3.05 33.59
CA GLN A 111 0.44 -3.52 32.53
C GLN A 111 1.06 -3.26 31.15
N LEU A 112 0.80 -4.17 30.21
CA LEU A 112 1.02 -3.91 28.80
C LEU A 112 -0.32 -3.57 28.17
N VAL A 113 -0.39 -2.41 27.53
CA VAL A 113 -1.64 -1.83 27.06
C VAL A 113 -1.58 -1.64 25.55
N GLU A 114 -2.51 -2.28 24.83
CA GLU A 114 -2.76 -2.03 23.40
C GLU A 114 -4.03 -1.18 23.27
N LEU A 115 -4.04 -0.28 22.29
CA LEU A 115 -5.26 0.46 21.95
C LEU A 115 -6.23 -0.48 21.21
N ASN A 116 -7.50 -0.46 21.59
CA ASN A 116 -8.53 -1.19 20.87
C ASN A 116 -8.80 -0.51 19.51
N PRO A 117 -8.95 -1.30 18.42
CA PRO A 117 -9.45 -0.76 17.17
C PRO A 117 -10.83 -0.11 17.36
N ILE A 118 -11.01 1.07 16.77
CA ILE A 118 -12.31 1.76 16.75
C ILE A 118 -13.05 1.34 15.48
N ASP A 119 -14.34 0.98 15.61
CA ASP A 119 -15.20 0.89 14.45
C ASP A 119 -15.43 2.31 13.91
N PRO A 120 -15.12 2.61 12.64
CA PRO A 120 -15.31 3.95 12.08
C PRO A 120 -16.74 4.50 12.21
N TRP A 121 -17.75 3.64 12.30
CA TRP A 121 -19.13 4.06 12.62
C TRP A 121 -19.30 4.65 14.02
N LEU A 122 -18.47 4.18 14.95
CA LEU A 122 -18.45 4.60 16.35
C LEU A 122 -17.31 5.59 16.61
N ALA A 123 -16.43 5.79 15.61
CA ALA A 123 -15.37 6.77 15.71
C ALA A 123 -16.00 8.13 15.97
N ASP A 124 -15.65 8.67 17.11
CA ASP A 124 -16.09 9.97 17.62
C ASP A 124 -15.93 11.05 16.54
N PRO A 125 -17.00 11.42 15.82
CA PRO A 125 -16.92 12.47 14.85
C PRO A 125 -16.73 13.77 15.62
N ARG A 126 -15.61 14.44 15.40
CA ARG A 126 -15.45 15.81 15.84
C ARG A 126 -16.49 16.67 15.12
N GLU A 127 -17.09 17.61 15.83
CA GLU A 127 -17.93 18.61 15.15
C GLU A 127 -17.06 19.44 14.20
N PRO A 128 -17.45 19.55 12.92
CA PRO A 128 -16.65 20.26 11.94
C PRO A 128 -16.54 21.75 12.30
N LEU A 129 -15.32 22.23 12.45
CA LEU A 129 -15.05 23.66 12.61
C LEU A 129 -15.00 24.32 11.24
N GLU A 130 -15.27 25.63 11.20
CA GLU A 130 -15.19 26.38 9.96
C GLU A 130 -13.75 26.37 9.41
N LEU A 131 -13.62 26.09 8.11
CA LEU A 131 -12.35 26.17 7.39
C LEU A 131 -12.19 27.55 6.75
N GLU A 132 -11.01 28.13 6.89
CA GLU A 132 -10.63 29.31 6.15
C GLU A 132 -10.27 28.98 4.70
N GLU A 133 -10.32 29.96 3.82
CA GLU A 133 -9.84 29.83 2.44
C GLU A 133 -8.34 29.50 2.45
N GLY A 134 -7.97 28.46 1.72
CA GLY A 134 -6.59 28.02 1.62
C GLY A 134 -6.09 27.15 2.77
N GLU A 135 -6.88 26.92 3.81
CA GLU A 135 -6.49 26.13 4.98
C GLU A 135 -6.41 24.63 4.63
N VAL A 136 -7.36 24.11 3.87
CA VAL A 136 -7.33 22.72 3.40
C VAL A 136 -7.32 22.68 1.88
N LYS A 137 -6.19 22.30 1.31
CA LYS A 137 -6.02 22.17 -0.15
C LYS A 137 -5.66 20.74 -0.51
N ILE A 138 -6.34 20.20 -1.50
CA ILE A 138 -6.08 18.90 -2.07
C ILE A 138 -5.52 19.11 -3.47
N THR A 139 -4.25 18.75 -3.68
CA THR A 139 -3.57 18.88 -4.97
C THR A 139 -3.39 17.50 -5.60
N TYR A 140 -3.93 17.30 -6.79
CA TYR A 140 -3.69 16.10 -7.57
C TYR A 140 -2.33 16.18 -8.25
N LEU A 141 -1.44 15.23 -7.97
CA LEU A 141 -0.12 15.18 -8.61
C LEU A 141 -0.12 14.25 -9.82
N THR A 142 -0.51 13.00 -9.65
CA THR A 142 -0.69 12.03 -10.75
C THR A 142 -1.19 10.69 -10.19
N HIS A 143 -1.84 9.86 -10.99
CA HIS A 143 -2.31 8.51 -10.65
C HIS A 143 -2.99 8.45 -9.26
N ALA A 144 -2.38 7.76 -8.28
CA ALA A 144 -2.85 7.69 -6.89
C ALA A 144 -2.19 8.73 -5.97
N CYS A 145 -1.33 9.59 -6.50
CA CYS A 145 -0.59 10.55 -5.70
C CYS A 145 -1.38 11.84 -5.51
N MET A 146 -1.83 12.05 -4.27
CA MET A 146 -2.48 13.27 -3.80
C MET A 146 -1.64 13.93 -2.72
N GLN A 147 -1.56 15.24 -2.75
CA GLN A 147 -1.00 16.06 -1.67
C GLN A 147 -2.13 16.79 -0.96
N LEU A 148 -2.28 16.56 0.33
CA LEU A 148 -3.17 17.30 1.21
C LEU A 148 -2.35 18.33 1.98
N GLN A 149 -2.67 19.59 1.81
CA GLN A 149 -2.27 20.65 2.72
C GLN A 149 -3.36 20.79 3.77
N LEU A 150 -3.02 20.61 5.04
CA LEU A 150 -3.93 20.60 6.20
C LEU A 150 -3.37 21.59 7.22
N GLY A 151 -3.80 22.84 7.14
CA GLY A 151 -3.15 23.97 7.79
C GLY A 151 -1.71 24.12 7.30
N GLN A 152 -0.75 23.91 8.19
CA GLN A 152 0.68 23.99 7.87
C GLN A 152 1.31 22.62 7.54
N LYS A 153 0.54 21.53 7.59
CA LYS A 153 1.03 20.17 7.33
C LYS A 153 0.77 19.74 5.90
N HIS A 154 1.76 19.09 5.31
CA HIS A 154 1.67 18.46 3.99
C HIS A 154 1.66 16.95 4.13
N PHE A 155 0.55 16.32 3.81
CA PHE A 155 0.36 14.88 3.83
C PHE A 155 0.27 14.34 2.39
N LEU A 156 1.18 13.45 2.02
CA LEU A 156 1.28 12.91 0.66
C LEU A 156 0.85 11.45 0.62
N PHE A 157 0.08 11.07 -0.39
CA PHE A 157 -0.41 9.71 -0.59
C PHE A 157 0.25 9.05 -1.80
N ASP A 158 0.62 7.77 -1.66
CA ASP A 158 1.05 6.85 -2.73
C ASP A 158 1.92 7.50 -3.81
N PRO A 159 3.14 7.95 -3.50
CA PRO A 159 3.93 8.77 -4.40
C PRO A 159 4.61 7.96 -5.52
N TRP A 160 3.86 7.61 -6.57
CA TRP A 160 4.43 7.15 -7.82
C TRP A 160 4.62 8.34 -8.75
N LEU A 161 5.78 8.99 -8.67
CA LEU A 161 6.13 10.22 -9.39
C LEU A 161 7.20 10.00 -10.47
N LYS A 162 7.88 8.84 -10.44
CA LYS A 162 9.03 8.58 -11.30
C LYS A 162 9.10 7.13 -11.75
N GLY A 163 9.40 6.95 -13.03
CA GLY A 163 9.63 5.64 -13.61
C GLY A 163 8.36 4.82 -13.83
N PRO A 164 8.51 3.60 -14.34
CA PRO A 164 7.42 2.68 -14.58
C PRO A 164 7.06 1.86 -13.34
N ALA A 165 5.84 1.34 -13.34
CA ALA A 165 5.36 0.33 -12.41
C ALA A 165 5.24 -1.05 -13.08
N PHE A 166 5.06 -2.13 -12.29
CA PHE A 166 4.84 -3.50 -12.73
C PHE A 166 5.84 -3.94 -13.81
N ALA A 167 7.14 -3.95 -13.46
CA ALA A 167 8.21 -4.34 -14.36
C ALA A 167 8.12 -3.65 -15.74
N ARG A 168 7.78 -2.34 -15.74
CA ARG A 168 7.57 -1.48 -16.91
C ARG A 168 6.26 -1.74 -17.67
N GLY A 169 5.32 -2.49 -17.09
CA GLY A 169 4.00 -2.68 -17.67
C GLY A 169 3.22 -1.41 -17.74
N TRP A 170 3.30 -0.65 -16.68
CA TRP A 170 2.52 0.57 -16.54
C TRP A 170 3.41 1.80 -16.47
N TRP A 171 2.91 2.87 -17.10
CA TRP A 171 3.49 4.20 -17.06
C TRP A 171 2.41 5.20 -16.68
N LEU A 172 2.84 6.31 -16.09
CA LEU A 172 1.93 7.40 -15.79
C LEU A 172 1.26 7.91 -17.07
N LEU A 173 -0.06 8.00 -17.07
CA LEU A 173 -0.81 8.58 -18.18
C LEU A 173 -0.60 10.09 -18.29
N HIS A 174 -0.44 10.75 -17.14
CA HIS A 174 -0.21 12.18 -17.04
C HIS A 174 1.17 12.44 -16.42
N GLU A 175 1.90 13.38 -17.01
CA GLU A 175 3.15 13.86 -16.41
C GLU A 175 2.83 14.60 -15.11
N PRO A 176 3.49 14.25 -14.00
CA PRO A 176 3.31 14.99 -12.75
C PRO A 176 3.84 16.43 -12.89
N PRO A 177 3.41 17.37 -12.02
CA PRO A 177 3.95 18.72 -11.97
C PRO A 177 5.47 18.73 -11.86
N ALA A 178 6.13 19.72 -12.47
CA ALA A 178 7.59 19.80 -12.51
C ALA A 178 8.24 19.85 -11.10
N ASP A 179 7.53 20.39 -10.10
CA ASP A 179 7.95 20.49 -8.71
C ASP A 179 7.55 19.28 -7.84
N CYS A 180 7.02 18.20 -8.45
CA CYS A 180 6.49 17.06 -7.71
C CYS A 180 7.50 16.39 -6.77
N LEU A 181 8.78 16.32 -7.14
CA LEU A 181 9.82 15.75 -6.28
C LEU A 181 10.22 16.70 -5.14
N ASP A 182 10.10 18.00 -5.33
CA ASP A 182 10.33 18.98 -4.26
C ASP A 182 9.16 18.93 -3.28
N ARG A 183 7.91 18.78 -3.75
CA ARG A 183 6.73 18.53 -2.90
C ARG A 183 6.85 17.24 -2.12
N LEU A 184 7.37 16.15 -2.72
CA LEU A 184 7.66 14.90 -2.02
C LEU A 184 8.63 15.13 -0.85
N CYS A 185 9.72 15.87 -1.08
CA CYS A 185 10.72 16.13 -0.07
C CYS A 185 10.28 17.18 0.98
N ALA A 186 9.27 18.00 0.67
CA ALA A 186 8.66 18.96 1.60
C ALA A 186 7.51 18.35 2.42
N ALA A 187 7.13 17.09 2.17
CA ALA A 187 6.07 16.45 2.93
C ALA A 187 6.44 16.30 4.41
N ASP A 188 5.48 16.55 5.29
CA ASP A 188 5.57 16.26 6.74
C ASP A 188 5.23 14.81 7.03
N LEU A 189 4.34 14.21 6.22
CA LEU A 189 3.80 12.86 6.37
C LEU A 189 3.62 12.22 5.00
N ILE A 190 3.90 10.93 4.89
CA ILE A 190 3.60 10.13 3.70
C ILE A 190 2.78 8.92 4.12
N TYR A 191 1.73 8.60 3.37
CA TYR A 191 0.99 7.35 3.48
C TYR A 191 1.22 6.52 2.23
N ILE A 192 1.53 5.23 2.40
CA ILE A 192 1.59 4.25 1.33
C ILE A 192 0.60 3.15 1.64
N SER A 193 -0.38 2.99 0.77
CA SER A 193 -1.53 2.13 0.99
C SER A 193 -1.18 0.65 0.94
N HIS A 194 -0.37 0.23 -0.04
CA HIS A 194 -0.01 -1.16 -0.24
C HIS A 194 1.26 -1.34 -1.09
N LEU A 195 1.65 -2.58 -1.29
CA LEU A 195 2.95 -2.96 -1.87
C LEU A 195 3.04 -2.88 -3.40
N HIS A 196 1.95 -2.63 -4.14
CA HIS A 196 2.01 -2.53 -5.60
C HIS A 196 2.86 -1.35 -6.05
N SER A 197 3.60 -1.52 -7.14
CA SER A 197 4.64 -0.58 -7.56
C SER A 197 4.15 0.73 -8.15
N ASP A 198 2.87 0.86 -8.41
CA ASP A 198 2.17 2.10 -8.78
C ASP A 198 1.71 2.91 -7.57
N HIS A 199 1.88 2.37 -6.36
CA HIS A 199 1.70 3.02 -5.07
C HIS A 199 3.02 3.08 -4.30
N LEU A 200 3.71 1.94 -4.14
CA LEU A 200 5.04 1.84 -3.56
C LEU A 200 6.11 1.97 -4.66
N SER A 201 6.45 3.18 -5.05
CA SER A 201 7.44 3.44 -6.10
C SER A 201 8.86 3.58 -5.54
N TYR A 202 9.66 2.52 -5.57
CA TYR A 202 11.07 2.60 -5.17
C TYR A 202 11.89 3.61 -5.99
N PRO A 203 11.67 3.82 -7.31
CA PRO A 203 12.33 4.91 -8.04
C PRO A 203 12.03 6.30 -7.48
N THR A 204 10.82 6.54 -6.99
CA THR A 204 10.44 7.78 -6.32
C THR A 204 11.05 7.85 -4.91
N LEU A 205 10.91 6.79 -4.13
CA LEU A 205 11.44 6.73 -2.76
C LEU A 205 12.96 6.81 -2.69
N LYS A 206 13.66 6.45 -3.76
CA LYS A 206 15.10 6.66 -3.85
C LYS A 206 15.46 8.14 -3.76
N VAL A 207 14.72 9.02 -4.45
CA VAL A 207 14.93 10.47 -4.35
C VAL A 207 14.66 10.95 -2.93
N LEU A 208 13.59 10.46 -2.29
CA LEU A 208 13.28 10.79 -0.90
C LEU A 208 14.41 10.34 0.03
N SER A 209 14.93 9.13 -0.13
CA SER A 209 16.01 8.58 0.69
C SER A 209 17.33 9.36 0.60
N GLU A 210 17.55 10.01 -0.54
CA GLU A 210 18.75 10.84 -0.78
C GLU A 210 18.61 12.26 -0.19
N ARG A 211 17.38 12.79 -0.09
CA ARG A 211 17.11 14.17 0.33
C ARG A 211 16.51 14.28 1.73
N ARG A 212 15.55 13.42 2.06
CA ARG A 212 14.77 13.44 3.29
C ARG A 212 14.42 12.02 3.76
N PRO A 213 15.43 11.21 4.16
CA PRO A 213 15.20 9.82 4.61
C PRO A 213 14.39 9.73 5.90
N ASP A 214 14.25 10.82 6.63
CA ASP A 214 13.65 10.98 7.95
C ASP A 214 12.14 11.26 7.93
N VAL A 215 11.55 11.55 6.76
CA VAL A 215 10.10 11.81 6.67
C VAL A 215 9.31 10.61 7.17
N PRO A 216 8.33 10.82 8.08
CA PRO A 216 7.46 9.74 8.55
C PRO A 216 6.65 9.12 7.40
N ILE A 217 6.81 7.82 7.18
CA ILE A 217 6.03 7.05 6.21
C ILE A 217 5.15 6.08 6.96
N TYR A 218 3.84 6.24 6.84
CA TYR A 218 2.84 5.43 7.49
C TYR A 218 2.30 4.36 6.54
N VAL A 219 2.22 3.12 7.03
CA VAL A 219 1.66 1.96 6.33
C VAL A 219 0.82 1.15 7.30
N GLY A 220 -0.17 0.41 6.80
CA GLY A 220 -0.96 -0.50 7.63
C GLY A 220 -0.18 -1.74 8.06
N ASP A 221 -0.53 -2.33 9.20
CA ASP A 221 0.06 -3.58 9.72
C ASP A 221 -0.53 -4.81 9.00
N THR A 222 -0.30 -4.90 7.70
CA THR A 222 -0.77 -5.98 6.84
C THR A 222 0.12 -7.23 6.97
N SER A 223 -0.47 -8.42 6.78
CA SER A 223 0.30 -9.68 6.81
C SER A 223 1.26 -9.82 5.63
N ARG A 224 1.02 -9.11 4.53
CA ARG A 224 1.98 -8.87 3.44
C ARG A 224 2.50 -7.43 3.56
N PRO A 225 3.63 -7.23 4.25
CA PRO A 225 4.12 -5.89 4.59
C PRO A 225 4.42 -5.06 3.34
N VAL A 226 4.05 -3.77 3.38
CA VAL A 226 4.29 -2.85 2.27
C VAL A 226 5.78 -2.84 1.89
N PHE A 227 6.66 -2.75 2.88
CA PHE A 227 8.11 -2.66 2.67
C PHE A 227 8.84 -4.02 2.74
N TRP A 228 8.19 -5.11 2.30
CA TRP A 228 8.79 -6.45 2.33
C TRP A 228 10.13 -6.57 1.57
N ASN A 229 10.34 -5.69 0.59
CA ASN A 229 11.52 -5.70 -0.29
C ASN A 229 12.47 -4.50 -0.05
N LEU A 230 12.31 -3.78 1.06
CA LEU A 230 13.06 -2.57 1.35
C LEU A 230 14.58 -2.78 1.31
N GLU A 231 15.07 -3.83 1.94
CA GLU A 231 16.49 -4.16 2.00
C GLU A 231 17.11 -4.34 0.59
N ARG A 232 16.38 -5.02 -0.30
CA ARG A 232 16.82 -5.28 -1.68
C ARG A 232 16.76 -4.04 -2.56
N SER A 233 15.88 -3.10 -2.23
CA SER A 233 15.67 -1.88 -3.02
C SER A 233 16.84 -0.89 -2.96
N LYS A 234 17.73 -1.04 -1.97
CA LYS A 234 18.83 -0.10 -1.65
C LYS A 234 18.34 1.32 -1.29
N VAL A 235 17.06 1.47 -1.01
CA VAL A 235 16.45 2.71 -0.52
C VAL A 235 16.61 2.75 1.00
N LYS A 236 17.15 3.84 1.53
CA LYS A 236 17.38 4.03 2.97
C LYS A 236 16.35 5.00 3.52
N LEU A 237 15.36 4.46 4.21
CA LEU A 237 14.33 5.23 4.91
C LEU A 237 14.49 4.97 6.41
N THR A 238 14.40 6.02 7.22
CA THR A 238 14.71 5.93 8.65
C THR A 238 13.50 6.13 9.56
N ASN A 239 12.31 6.32 8.99
CA ASN A 239 11.11 6.61 9.78
C ASN A 239 9.84 5.96 9.19
N ILE A 240 9.89 4.65 8.98
CA ILE A 240 8.70 3.89 8.58
C ILE A 240 7.91 3.50 9.83
N LYS A 241 6.63 3.86 9.84
CA LYS A 241 5.68 3.59 10.91
C LYS A 241 4.63 2.60 10.45
N VAL A 242 4.71 1.38 10.93
CA VAL A 242 3.68 0.35 10.71
C VAL A 242 2.57 0.57 11.72
N THR A 243 1.39 0.93 11.24
CA THR A 243 0.28 1.41 12.04
C THR A 243 -0.80 0.35 12.20
N PRO A 244 -1.28 0.06 13.40
CA PRO A 244 -2.39 -0.85 13.62
C PRO A 244 -3.67 -0.29 13.00
N PHE A 245 -4.56 -1.20 12.55
CA PHE A 245 -5.83 -0.81 11.95
C PHE A 245 -6.84 -0.29 12.97
N GLY A 246 -7.66 0.65 12.55
CA GLY A 246 -8.74 1.18 13.38
C GLY A 246 -8.27 2.02 14.58
N ILE A 247 -7.03 2.51 14.56
CA ILE A 247 -6.44 3.30 15.64
C ILE A 247 -6.14 4.71 15.13
N TRP A 248 -6.71 5.72 15.78
CA TRP A 248 -6.40 7.12 15.48
C TRP A 248 -4.93 7.43 15.74
N GLN A 249 -4.27 7.96 14.74
CA GLN A 249 -2.93 8.51 14.82
C GLN A 249 -3.06 10.04 14.92
N ASN A 250 -2.86 10.59 16.11
CA ASN A 250 -2.90 12.03 16.34
C ASN A 250 -1.58 12.64 15.87
N VAL A 251 -1.65 13.56 14.92
CA VAL A 251 -0.50 14.33 14.42
C VAL A 251 -0.35 15.61 15.23
N ASP A 252 -1.44 16.32 15.42
CA ASP A 252 -1.56 17.51 16.26
C ASP A 252 -3.01 17.66 16.77
N GLU A 253 -3.36 18.80 17.34
CA GLU A 253 -4.69 19.07 17.88
C GLU A 253 -5.80 19.04 16.82
N ASN A 254 -5.48 19.41 15.57
CA ASN A 254 -6.43 19.54 14.47
C ASN A 254 -6.43 18.33 13.55
N LEU A 255 -5.28 17.65 13.39
CA LEU A 255 -5.04 16.59 12.43
C LEU A 255 -4.86 15.24 13.10
N ARG A 256 -5.68 14.29 12.69
CA ARG A 256 -5.50 12.86 12.97
C ARG A 256 -5.88 12.03 11.75
N PHE A 257 -5.42 10.79 11.69
CA PHE A 257 -5.82 9.86 10.64
C PHE A 257 -5.95 8.43 11.18
N MET A 258 -6.65 7.58 10.45
CA MET A 258 -6.84 6.17 10.79
C MET A 258 -6.66 5.32 9.53
N ILE A 259 -5.83 4.27 9.61
CA ILE A 259 -5.66 3.30 8.54
C ILE A 259 -6.61 2.12 8.78
N LEU A 260 -7.28 1.66 7.73
CA LEU A 260 -8.23 0.56 7.75
C LEU A 260 -7.83 -0.47 6.70
N MET A 261 -8.11 -1.75 6.96
CA MET A 261 -7.81 -2.80 5.99
C MET A 261 -8.96 -2.99 4.99
N ASP A 262 -8.66 -3.55 3.83
CA ASP A 262 -9.69 -4.01 2.90
C ASP A 262 -10.38 -5.28 3.40
N GLY A 263 -11.67 -5.40 3.16
CA GLY A 263 -12.46 -6.59 3.51
C GLY A 263 -12.34 -7.75 2.53
N VAL A 264 -11.75 -7.53 1.35
CA VAL A 264 -11.54 -8.56 0.32
C VAL A 264 -10.08 -9.01 0.27
N HIS A 265 -9.15 -8.06 0.38
CA HIS A 265 -7.70 -8.30 0.38
C HIS A 265 -7.05 -7.79 1.68
N PRO A 266 -7.46 -8.31 2.85
CA PRO A 266 -7.00 -7.80 4.15
C PRO A 266 -5.50 -8.05 4.38
N GLU A 267 -4.90 -8.95 3.60
CA GLU A 267 -3.48 -9.26 3.69
C GLU A 267 -2.57 -8.16 3.13
N MET A 268 -3.10 -7.26 2.27
CA MET A 268 -2.25 -6.25 1.64
C MET A 268 -2.89 -4.88 1.43
N ASP A 269 -4.18 -4.78 1.08
CA ASP A 269 -4.80 -3.52 0.69
C ASP A 269 -5.32 -2.74 1.89
N THR A 270 -5.04 -1.44 1.91
CA THR A 270 -5.48 -0.54 2.98
C THR A 270 -6.10 0.73 2.43
N CYS A 271 -6.97 1.35 3.23
CA CYS A 271 -7.50 2.68 3.00
C CYS A 271 -7.24 3.59 4.21
N ILE A 272 -7.44 4.89 4.04
CA ILE A 272 -7.16 5.86 5.09
C ILE A 272 -8.31 6.86 5.22
N ILE A 273 -8.62 7.18 6.46
CA ILE A 273 -9.47 8.32 6.83
C ILE A 273 -8.57 9.39 7.44
N VAL A 274 -8.70 10.61 6.96
CA VAL A 274 -8.05 11.79 7.54
C VAL A 274 -9.12 12.70 8.10
N ASP A 275 -8.97 13.07 9.35
CA ASP A 275 -9.82 14.04 10.05
C ASP A 275 -8.99 15.30 10.33
N TYR A 276 -9.39 16.40 9.72
CA TYR A 276 -8.85 17.72 9.99
C TYR A 276 -9.95 18.63 10.50
N LYS A 277 -9.88 19.04 11.76
CA LYS A 277 -10.89 19.90 12.42
C LYS A 277 -12.33 19.36 12.28
N GLY A 278 -12.52 18.04 12.29
CA GLY A 278 -13.82 17.38 12.10
C GLY A 278 -14.24 17.17 10.64
N HIS A 279 -13.48 17.64 9.68
CA HIS A 279 -13.70 17.37 8.25
C HIS A 279 -13.06 16.05 7.84
N MET A 280 -13.88 15.16 7.27
CA MET A 280 -13.47 13.80 6.93
C MET A 280 -13.08 13.65 5.47
N ILE A 281 -11.85 13.22 5.22
CA ILE A 281 -11.34 12.86 3.90
C ILE A 281 -11.08 11.36 3.89
N LEU A 282 -11.81 10.62 3.04
CA LEU A 282 -11.68 9.17 2.87
C LEU A 282 -10.96 8.85 1.56
N ASN A 283 -9.83 8.18 1.64
CA ASN A 283 -9.14 7.64 0.49
C ASN A 283 -9.21 6.11 0.53
N THR A 284 -10.03 5.52 -0.33
CA THR A 284 -10.19 4.06 -0.41
C THR A 284 -9.13 3.39 -1.27
N VAL A 285 -8.35 4.17 -2.01
CA VAL A 285 -7.31 3.66 -2.89
C VAL A 285 -7.86 2.52 -3.77
N ASP A 286 -7.16 1.38 -3.85
CA ASP A 286 -7.54 0.20 -4.64
C ASP A 286 -8.46 -0.76 -3.87
N CYS A 287 -8.79 -0.46 -2.62
CA CYS A 287 -9.64 -1.33 -1.81
C CYS A 287 -10.92 -1.72 -2.54
N THR A 288 -11.18 -3.01 -2.61
CA THR A 288 -12.42 -3.56 -3.17
C THR A 288 -13.59 -3.36 -2.22
N ARG A 289 -13.40 -3.63 -0.93
CA ARG A 289 -14.41 -3.44 0.11
C ARG A 289 -13.80 -2.78 1.34
N PRO A 290 -13.55 -1.47 1.30
CA PRO A 290 -12.86 -0.75 2.38
C PRO A 290 -13.50 -1.04 3.74
N ASN A 291 -12.68 -1.46 4.72
CA ASN A 291 -13.09 -1.85 6.07
C ASN A 291 -14.32 -2.78 6.14
N GLY A 292 -14.44 -3.71 5.18
CA GLY A 292 -15.59 -4.60 5.12
C GLY A 292 -16.94 -3.90 4.87
N GLY A 293 -16.93 -2.67 4.37
CA GLY A 293 -18.09 -1.82 4.11
C GLY A 293 -18.52 -0.97 5.31
N ARG A 294 -17.79 -1.01 6.43
CA ARG A 294 -18.03 -0.14 7.59
C ARG A 294 -17.17 1.11 7.48
N LEU A 295 -17.76 2.18 7.03
CA LEU A 295 -17.09 3.45 6.77
C LEU A 295 -17.80 4.59 7.53
N PRO A 296 -17.12 5.70 7.82
CA PRO A 296 -17.71 6.79 8.57
C PRO A 296 -18.88 7.44 7.80
N GLU A 297 -19.85 7.91 8.53
CA GLU A 297 -20.84 8.84 8.01
C GLU A 297 -20.21 10.23 7.82
N LYS A 298 -20.86 11.10 7.02
CA LYS A 298 -20.46 12.51 6.81
C LYS A 298 -19.04 12.68 6.28
N VAL A 299 -18.73 12.02 5.16
CA VAL A 299 -17.46 12.21 4.44
C VAL A 299 -17.54 13.46 3.57
N ASP A 300 -16.61 14.40 3.75
CA ASP A 300 -16.55 15.62 2.93
C ASP A 300 -15.94 15.35 1.55
N LEU A 301 -14.84 14.59 1.51
CA LEU A 301 -14.18 14.17 0.27
C LEU A 301 -13.90 12.68 0.28
N MET A 302 -14.38 11.97 -0.75
CA MET A 302 -14.05 10.57 -0.99
C MET A 302 -13.22 10.44 -2.27
N MET A 303 -12.15 9.66 -2.22
CA MET A 303 -11.28 9.31 -3.36
C MET A 303 -11.24 7.80 -3.53
N SER A 304 -11.35 7.30 -4.78
CA SER A 304 -11.21 5.86 -5.07
C SER A 304 -10.71 5.60 -6.49
N ASP A 305 -10.19 4.40 -6.73
CA ASP A 305 -9.86 3.91 -8.05
C ASP A 305 -11.11 3.76 -8.95
N PHE A 306 -10.89 3.74 -10.26
CA PHE A 306 -11.97 3.60 -11.25
C PHE A 306 -11.62 2.72 -12.46
N ALA A 307 -10.35 2.63 -12.83
CA ALA A 307 -9.95 2.06 -14.10
C ALA A 307 -10.12 0.55 -14.18
N GLY A 308 -10.05 -0.14 -13.05
CA GLY A 308 -10.10 -1.59 -13.01
C GLY A 308 -8.95 -2.24 -13.78
N GLY A 309 -7.74 -1.70 -13.66
CA GLY A 309 -6.56 -2.13 -14.40
C GLY A 309 -6.29 -3.64 -14.30
N ALA A 310 -6.36 -4.19 -13.10
CA ALA A 310 -6.21 -5.61 -12.83
C ALA A 310 -7.50 -6.42 -12.98
N SER A 311 -8.65 -5.77 -13.19
CA SER A 311 -9.93 -6.47 -13.33
C SER A 311 -9.94 -7.40 -14.53
N GLY A 312 -10.35 -8.65 -14.30
CA GLY A 312 -10.39 -9.67 -15.34
C GLY A 312 -9.10 -10.47 -15.49
N PHE A 313 -8.05 -10.17 -14.70
CA PHE A 313 -6.88 -11.03 -14.65
C PHE A 313 -7.28 -12.48 -14.23
N PRO A 314 -6.73 -13.54 -14.81
CA PRO A 314 -5.69 -13.55 -15.86
C PRO A 314 -6.22 -13.53 -17.31
N MET A 315 -7.51 -13.25 -17.53
CA MET A 315 -8.14 -13.27 -18.86
C MET A 315 -7.64 -12.13 -19.78
N THR A 316 -6.86 -11.19 -19.23
CA THR A 316 -6.17 -10.15 -19.99
C THR A 316 -5.06 -10.69 -20.89
N PHE A 317 -4.65 -11.96 -20.74
CA PHE A 317 -3.61 -12.57 -21.54
C PHE A 317 -4.12 -13.15 -22.84
N HIS A 318 -3.28 -13.10 -23.87
CA HIS A 318 -3.52 -13.77 -25.14
C HIS A 318 -3.32 -15.29 -25.00
N GLY A 319 -4.03 -16.08 -25.82
CA GLY A 319 -3.89 -17.54 -25.85
C GLY A 319 -4.65 -18.27 -24.73
N GLY A 320 -4.37 -19.55 -24.55
CA GLY A 320 -5.03 -20.41 -23.56
C GLY A 320 -6.37 -20.99 -24.00
N LYS A 321 -7.16 -21.46 -23.05
CA LYS A 321 -8.40 -22.23 -23.25
C LYS A 321 -9.54 -21.43 -23.85
N TYR A 322 -9.64 -20.14 -23.51
CA TYR A 322 -10.78 -19.32 -23.89
C TYR A 322 -10.45 -18.46 -25.14
N SER A 323 -11.44 -18.23 -25.99
CA SER A 323 -11.28 -17.34 -27.15
C SER A 323 -11.06 -15.88 -26.73
N ASP A 324 -10.38 -15.11 -27.56
CA ASP A 324 -10.12 -13.69 -27.28
C ASP A 324 -11.41 -12.88 -27.16
N SER A 325 -12.45 -13.21 -27.93
CA SER A 325 -13.76 -12.57 -27.82
C SER A 325 -14.44 -12.85 -26.48
N TRP A 326 -14.38 -14.09 -26.01
CA TRP A 326 -14.92 -14.45 -24.69
C TRP A 326 -14.18 -13.70 -23.57
N LYS A 327 -12.84 -13.63 -23.66
CA LYS A 327 -12.02 -12.91 -22.67
C LYS A 327 -12.33 -11.42 -22.63
N ALA A 328 -12.46 -10.80 -23.80
CA ALA A 328 -12.80 -9.38 -23.90
C ALA A 328 -14.16 -9.08 -23.24
N GLU A 329 -15.17 -9.93 -23.49
CA GLU A 329 -16.48 -9.76 -22.87
C GLU A 329 -16.44 -10.01 -21.35
N PHE A 330 -15.68 -11.01 -20.90
CA PHE A 330 -15.46 -11.28 -19.47
C PHE A 330 -14.85 -10.05 -18.77
N ILE A 331 -13.76 -9.50 -19.31
CA ILE A 331 -13.07 -8.33 -18.76
C ILE A 331 -13.99 -7.11 -18.71
N LYS A 332 -14.73 -6.87 -19.78
CA LYS A 332 -15.71 -5.78 -19.86
C LYS A 332 -16.76 -5.89 -18.75
N ASN A 333 -17.26 -7.11 -18.50
CA ASN A 333 -18.24 -7.35 -17.45
C ASN A 333 -17.65 -7.14 -16.05
N GLU A 334 -16.42 -7.59 -15.78
CA GLU A 334 -15.73 -7.36 -14.50
C GLU A 334 -15.53 -5.86 -14.25
N ARG A 335 -15.08 -5.11 -15.26
CA ARG A 335 -14.90 -3.66 -15.15
C ARG A 335 -16.21 -2.92 -14.94
N LYS A 336 -17.29 -3.35 -15.60
CA LYS A 336 -18.63 -2.81 -15.36
C LYS A 336 -19.13 -3.07 -13.93
N LYS A 337 -18.86 -4.26 -13.38
CA LYS A 337 -19.18 -4.57 -11.99
C LYS A 337 -18.44 -3.65 -11.03
N LEU A 338 -17.14 -3.39 -11.27
CA LEU A 338 -16.36 -2.45 -10.47
C LEU A 338 -16.98 -1.04 -10.48
N LEU A 339 -17.30 -0.50 -11.66
CA LEU A 339 -17.95 0.82 -11.76
C LEU A 339 -19.24 0.89 -10.97
N ASN A 340 -20.11 -0.10 -11.14
CA ASN A 340 -21.39 -0.16 -10.43
C ASN A 340 -21.20 -0.27 -8.92
N TYR A 341 -20.22 -1.06 -8.48
CA TYR A 341 -19.88 -1.21 -7.06
C TYR A 341 -19.40 0.13 -6.47
N LYS A 342 -18.45 0.80 -7.14
CA LYS A 342 -17.94 2.10 -6.68
C LYS A 342 -19.06 3.16 -6.64
N ALA A 343 -19.90 3.23 -7.65
CA ALA A 343 -21.04 4.15 -7.67
C ALA A 343 -22.05 3.83 -6.54
N THR A 344 -22.28 2.56 -6.24
CA THR A 344 -23.15 2.14 -5.12
C THR A 344 -22.53 2.50 -3.77
N LEU A 345 -21.21 2.34 -3.62
CA LEU A 345 -20.49 2.75 -2.41
C LEU A 345 -20.61 4.26 -2.18
N VAL A 346 -20.41 5.08 -3.22
CA VAL A 346 -20.61 6.53 -3.16
C VAL A 346 -22.04 6.87 -2.77
N LYS A 347 -23.04 6.18 -3.37
CA LYS A 347 -24.45 6.35 -3.01
C LYS A 347 -24.71 6.05 -1.53
N SER A 348 -24.09 5.02 -0.97
CA SER A 348 -24.30 4.63 0.43
C SER A 348 -23.66 5.61 1.42
N LEU A 349 -22.51 6.19 1.07
CA LEU A 349 -21.78 7.13 1.90
C LEU A 349 -22.22 8.59 1.71
N GLN A 350 -22.75 8.92 0.54
CA GLN A 350 -23.14 10.28 0.16
C GLN A 350 -22.08 11.35 0.49
N PRO A 351 -20.81 11.16 0.07
CA PRO A 351 -19.79 12.16 0.31
C PRO A 351 -20.18 13.47 -0.38
N ARG A 352 -19.80 14.60 0.20
CA ARG A 352 -20.09 15.90 -0.43
C ARG A 352 -19.36 16.04 -1.76
N ILE A 353 -18.13 15.54 -1.82
CA ILE A 353 -17.27 15.56 -3.02
C ILE A 353 -16.73 14.16 -3.28
N TYR A 354 -16.73 13.74 -4.53
CA TYR A 354 -16.11 12.50 -4.99
C TYR A 354 -15.03 12.79 -6.03
N CYS A 355 -13.86 12.15 -5.88
CA CYS A 355 -12.73 12.26 -6.78
C CYS A 355 -12.31 10.87 -7.29
N PRO A 356 -12.55 10.54 -8.57
CA PRO A 356 -11.95 9.35 -9.18
C PRO A 356 -10.45 9.57 -9.37
N PHE A 357 -9.63 8.65 -8.86
CA PHE A 357 -8.18 8.70 -8.97
C PHE A 357 -7.59 7.27 -9.08
N ALA A 358 -6.27 7.07 -8.97
CA ALA A 358 -5.64 5.74 -9.02
C ALA A 358 -6.03 4.87 -10.24
N GLY A 359 -6.25 5.53 -11.40
CA GLY A 359 -6.62 4.85 -12.64
C GLY A 359 -5.95 5.44 -13.88
N TYR A 360 -5.07 6.41 -13.68
CA TYR A 360 -4.43 7.16 -14.77
C TYR A 360 -3.06 6.58 -15.13
N PHE A 361 -3.07 5.44 -15.79
CA PHE A 361 -1.87 4.76 -16.29
C PHE A 361 -2.07 4.27 -17.73
N VAL A 362 -0.97 3.95 -18.40
CA VAL A 362 -0.95 3.42 -19.77
C VAL A 362 0.00 2.25 -19.86
N GLU A 363 -0.41 1.22 -20.59
CA GLU A 363 0.45 0.14 -21.02
C GLU A 363 1.24 0.63 -22.24
N ALA A 364 2.53 0.86 -22.07
CA ALA A 364 3.36 1.44 -23.12
C ALA A 364 4.47 0.50 -23.64
N HIS A 365 4.66 -0.65 -23.01
CA HIS A 365 5.64 -1.61 -23.49
C HIS A 365 5.19 -2.24 -24.82
N PRO A 366 6.07 -2.39 -25.82
CA PRO A 366 5.72 -2.95 -27.12
C PRO A 366 5.05 -4.33 -27.06
N SER A 367 5.45 -5.18 -26.10
CA SER A 367 4.82 -6.50 -25.88
C SER A 367 3.38 -6.45 -25.38
N ASP A 368 2.95 -5.31 -24.86
CA ASP A 368 1.63 -5.14 -24.25
C ASP A 368 0.59 -4.58 -25.24
N LYS A 369 0.95 -4.49 -26.53
CA LYS A 369 0.07 -3.95 -27.57
C LYS A 369 -1.29 -4.63 -27.61
N TYR A 370 -1.32 -5.95 -27.51
CA TYR A 370 -2.57 -6.71 -27.47
C TYR A 370 -3.45 -6.27 -26.29
N ILE A 371 -2.89 -6.13 -25.08
CA ILE A 371 -3.62 -5.72 -23.90
C ILE A 371 -4.19 -4.32 -24.09
N LYS A 372 -3.37 -3.39 -24.57
CA LYS A 372 -3.77 -2.01 -24.84
C LYS A 372 -4.91 -1.89 -25.85
N ASP A 373 -4.85 -2.71 -26.91
CA ASP A 373 -5.81 -2.64 -28.01
C ASP A 373 -7.13 -3.37 -27.68
N THR A 374 -7.11 -4.40 -26.82
CA THR A 374 -8.28 -5.27 -26.55
C THR A 374 -8.92 -5.05 -25.18
N ASN A 375 -8.18 -4.51 -24.22
CA ASN A 375 -8.64 -4.36 -22.83
C ASN A 375 -8.91 -2.89 -22.49
N ILE A 376 -10.02 -2.36 -22.96
CA ILE A 376 -10.44 -0.97 -22.71
C ILE A 376 -10.72 -0.80 -21.22
N LYS A 377 -9.99 0.11 -20.58
CA LYS A 377 -10.19 0.47 -19.17
C LYS A 377 -11.44 1.33 -18.97
N ASN A 378 -12.00 1.27 -17.77
CA ASN A 378 -13.04 2.23 -17.36
C ASN A 378 -12.47 3.66 -17.39
N ARG A 379 -13.31 4.62 -17.66
CA ARG A 379 -12.97 6.04 -17.61
C ARG A 379 -13.62 6.69 -16.39
N ALA A 380 -12.96 7.72 -15.88
CA ALA A 380 -13.47 8.50 -14.76
C ALA A 380 -14.84 9.12 -15.08
N GLU A 381 -15.02 9.55 -16.33
CA GLU A 381 -16.28 10.14 -16.79
C GLU A 381 -17.45 9.15 -16.74
N ASP A 382 -17.20 7.87 -17.04
CA ASP A 382 -18.25 6.84 -16.99
C ASP A 382 -18.70 6.58 -15.54
N LEU A 383 -17.75 6.60 -14.58
CA LEU A 383 -18.07 6.49 -13.16
C LEU A 383 -18.81 7.73 -12.65
N ASN A 384 -18.36 8.93 -13.02
CA ASN A 384 -19.01 10.18 -12.65
C ASN A 384 -20.46 10.25 -13.14
N ALA A 385 -20.73 9.78 -14.36
CA ALA A 385 -22.08 9.71 -14.91
C ALA A 385 -23.00 8.82 -14.05
N LEU A 386 -22.50 7.65 -13.60
CA LEU A 386 -23.23 6.77 -12.70
C LEU A 386 -23.46 7.42 -11.32
N ILE A 387 -22.45 8.08 -10.77
CA ILE A 387 -22.55 8.76 -9.47
C ILE A 387 -23.58 9.89 -9.55
N ASN A 388 -23.52 10.74 -10.57
CA ASN A 388 -24.47 11.83 -10.76
C ASN A 388 -25.93 11.32 -10.87
N GLN A 389 -26.13 10.11 -11.41
CA GLN A 389 -27.43 9.47 -11.48
C GLN A 389 -27.87 8.90 -10.13
N LEU A 390 -26.98 8.25 -9.37
CA LEU A 390 -27.30 7.51 -8.15
C LEU A 390 -27.22 8.33 -6.88
N SER A 391 -26.41 9.39 -6.87
CA SER A 391 -26.15 10.30 -5.75
C SER A 391 -26.01 11.74 -6.28
N PRO A 392 -27.13 12.37 -6.70
CA PRO A 392 -27.10 13.67 -7.38
C PRO A 392 -26.55 14.82 -6.52
N ASP A 393 -26.59 14.68 -5.20
CA ASP A 393 -26.05 15.66 -4.26
C ASP A 393 -24.54 15.60 -4.11
N THR A 394 -23.91 14.47 -4.51
CA THR A 394 -22.46 14.33 -4.52
C THR A 394 -21.85 15.07 -5.71
N LYS A 395 -20.95 16.01 -5.44
CA LYS A 395 -20.20 16.70 -6.50
C LYS A 395 -19.03 15.84 -6.96
N THR A 396 -18.84 15.71 -8.27
CA THR A 396 -17.70 14.97 -8.83
C THR A 396 -16.59 15.93 -9.24
N TRP A 397 -15.36 15.61 -8.81
CA TRP A 397 -14.14 16.36 -9.14
C TRP A 397 -13.15 15.46 -9.86
N THR A 398 -12.86 15.75 -11.13
CA THR A 398 -11.91 14.97 -11.96
C THR A 398 -10.70 15.82 -12.29
N PRO A 399 -9.67 15.83 -11.43
CA PRO A 399 -8.54 16.73 -11.57
C PRO A 399 -7.58 16.31 -12.69
N LYS A 400 -6.81 17.28 -13.17
CA LYS A 400 -5.58 17.09 -13.94
C LYS A 400 -4.38 17.40 -13.05
N PRO A 401 -3.15 16.90 -13.37
CA PRO A 401 -1.97 17.17 -12.56
C PRO A 401 -1.77 18.65 -12.26
N GLY A 402 -1.58 18.97 -10.97
CA GLY A 402 -1.48 20.33 -10.46
C GLY A 402 -2.81 21.02 -10.16
N ALA A 403 -3.96 20.40 -10.47
CA ALA A 403 -5.26 20.92 -10.06
C ALA A 403 -5.39 20.90 -8.53
N VAL A 404 -5.93 21.98 -7.99
CA VAL A 404 -6.11 22.18 -6.54
C VAL A 404 -7.58 22.33 -6.21
N LEU A 405 -8.05 21.58 -5.24
CA LEU A 405 -9.34 21.74 -4.59
C LEU A 405 -9.12 22.43 -3.24
N ASP A 406 -9.70 23.60 -3.05
CA ASP A 406 -9.83 24.22 -1.74
C ASP A 406 -11.11 23.70 -1.08
N LEU A 407 -10.94 22.90 -0.01
CA LEU A 407 -12.07 22.23 0.63
C LEU A 407 -12.99 23.25 1.32
N GLY A 408 -12.41 24.27 1.97
CA GLY A 408 -13.19 25.30 2.66
C GLY A 408 -14.12 26.06 1.70
N LEU A 409 -13.60 26.49 0.57
CA LEU A 409 -14.40 27.14 -0.49
C LEU A 409 -15.42 26.18 -1.08
N ALA A 410 -15.02 24.95 -1.34
CA ALA A 410 -15.87 23.93 -1.92
C ALA A 410 -17.08 23.55 -1.06
N LEU A 411 -16.92 23.60 0.24
CA LEU A 411 -17.98 23.31 1.19
C LEU A 411 -18.94 24.49 1.40
N LYS A 412 -18.44 25.74 1.26
CA LYS A 412 -19.25 26.97 1.42
C LYS A 412 -20.11 27.26 0.19
N ASP A 413 -19.55 27.10 -1.00
CA ASP A 413 -20.25 27.31 -2.27
C ASP A 413 -20.14 26.11 -3.19
N PRO A 414 -21.10 25.19 -3.14
CA PRO A 414 -21.13 24.03 -4.01
C PRO A 414 -21.32 24.37 -5.50
N THR A 415 -21.60 25.63 -5.83
CA THR A 415 -21.72 26.11 -7.22
C THR A 415 -20.45 26.78 -7.71
N SER A 416 -19.49 27.09 -6.82
CA SER A 416 -18.21 27.67 -7.20
C SER A 416 -17.49 26.73 -8.15
N ARG A 417 -17.07 27.28 -9.27
CA ARG A 417 -16.15 26.56 -10.16
C ARG A 417 -14.83 26.47 -9.41
N TRP A 418 -14.44 25.24 -9.07
CA TRP A 418 -13.15 24.94 -8.51
C TRP A 418 -12.09 25.74 -9.26
N THR A 419 -11.26 26.50 -8.59
CA THR A 419 -10.11 27.19 -9.17
C THR A 419 -9.13 26.11 -9.66
N MET A 420 -9.42 25.58 -10.83
CA MET A 420 -8.51 24.70 -11.53
C MET A 420 -7.42 25.57 -12.12
N THR A 421 -6.26 25.57 -11.51
CA THR A 421 -5.04 25.96 -12.20
C THR A 421 -4.89 24.94 -13.33
N GLN A 422 -5.26 25.30 -14.56
CA GLN A 422 -5.10 24.43 -15.71
C GLN A 422 -3.60 24.20 -15.91
N THR A 423 -3.13 23.07 -15.45
CA THR A 423 -1.84 22.59 -15.88
C THR A 423 -1.96 22.05 -17.29
N LYS A 424 -0.87 22.19 -18.06
CA LYS A 424 -0.77 21.73 -19.43
C LYS A 424 -1.29 20.30 -19.55
N SER A 425 -2.19 20.07 -20.51
CA SER A 425 -2.61 18.74 -20.91
C SER A 425 -1.38 17.85 -21.16
N PHE A 426 -1.52 16.57 -20.91
CA PHE A 426 -0.55 15.54 -21.27
C PHE A 426 0.01 15.82 -22.65
N SER A 427 1.33 16.05 -22.75
CA SER A 427 1.93 16.43 -24.03
C SER A 427 2.14 15.19 -24.92
N ASP A 428 1.86 15.32 -26.20
CA ASP A 428 2.16 14.27 -27.19
C ASP A 428 3.65 13.88 -27.20
N SER A 429 4.53 14.82 -26.81
CA SER A 429 5.96 14.54 -26.64
C SER A 429 6.25 13.56 -25.51
N PHE A 430 5.52 13.64 -24.38
CA PHE A 430 5.66 12.69 -23.28
C PHE A 430 5.13 11.31 -23.68
N ARG A 431 3.99 11.25 -24.37
CA ARG A 431 3.47 10.00 -24.92
C ARG A 431 4.46 9.34 -25.88
N LYS A 432 5.02 10.08 -26.82
CA LYS A 432 6.04 9.59 -27.75
C LYS A 432 7.29 9.11 -27.01
N LYS A 433 7.69 9.80 -25.96
CA LYS A 433 8.81 9.40 -25.11
C LYS A 433 8.53 8.06 -24.40
N ILE A 434 7.32 7.86 -23.89
CA ILE A 434 6.92 6.60 -23.23
C ILE A 434 6.82 5.45 -24.24
N GLU A 435 6.20 5.70 -25.39
CA GLU A 435 5.93 4.69 -26.43
C GLU A 435 7.12 4.40 -27.33
N GLY A 436 8.17 5.23 -27.32
CA GLY A 436 9.35 5.08 -28.16
C GLY A 436 10.28 3.94 -27.74
N GLU A 437 10.83 3.21 -28.74
CA GLU A 437 11.75 2.09 -28.49
C GLU A 437 13.02 2.51 -27.74
N SER A 438 13.57 3.70 -28.04
CA SER A 438 14.76 4.23 -27.36
C SER A 438 14.55 4.44 -25.87
N PHE A 439 13.33 4.68 -25.44
CA PHE A 439 12.97 4.80 -24.04
C PHE A 439 13.12 3.47 -23.29
N TRP A 440 12.85 2.36 -23.95
CA TRP A 440 12.94 1.01 -23.37
C TRP A 440 14.37 0.47 -23.36
N SER A 441 15.25 0.93 -24.25
CA SER A 441 16.64 0.48 -24.31
C SER A 441 17.54 1.02 -23.19
N ASN A 442 17.24 2.23 -22.67
CA ASN A 442 18.05 2.92 -21.64
C ASN A 442 17.48 2.76 -20.23
N ASN A 443 16.93 1.64 -19.94
CA ASN A 443 16.08 1.49 -18.80
C ASN A 443 16.82 1.11 -17.51
N ILE A 444 16.16 1.36 -16.37
CA ILE A 444 16.69 1.19 -15.00
C ILE A 444 17.11 -0.25 -14.70
N TYR A 445 16.55 -1.24 -15.41
CA TYR A 445 16.87 -2.67 -15.25
C TYR A 445 17.24 -3.35 -16.57
N PRO A 446 18.14 -2.79 -17.40
CA PRO A 446 18.43 -3.35 -18.73
C PRO A 446 19.01 -4.77 -18.68
N HIS A 447 19.76 -5.10 -17.64
CA HIS A 447 20.38 -6.39 -17.48
C HIS A 447 19.40 -7.50 -17.07
N HIS A 448 18.45 -7.21 -16.20
CA HIS A 448 17.53 -8.23 -15.69
C HIS A 448 16.59 -8.76 -16.76
N GLN A 449 16.04 -7.90 -17.62
CA GLN A 449 15.17 -8.38 -18.69
C GLN A 449 15.90 -9.20 -19.75
N VAL A 450 17.10 -8.78 -20.14
CA VAL A 450 17.88 -9.51 -21.15
C VAL A 450 18.40 -10.84 -20.61
N VAL A 451 18.89 -10.87 -19.38
CA VAL A 451 19.35 -12.09 -18.73
C VAL A 451 18.21 -13.05 -18.49
N VAL A 452 17.07 -12.55 -18.03
CA VAL A 452 15.90 -13.39 -17.76
C VAL A 452 15.31 -13.95 -19.07
N LEU A 453 15.13 -13.16 -20.10
CA LEU A 453 14.63 -13.65 -21.40
C LEU A 453 15.60 -14.62 -22.07
N LYS A 454 16.91 -14.44 -21.92
CA LYS A 454 17.91 -15.34 -22.47
C LYS A 454 18.09 -16.59 -21.60
N ALA A 455 18.03 -16.49 -20.29
CA ALA A 455 18.19 -17.62 -19.39
C ALA A 455 16.92 -18.46 -19.24
N CYS A 456 15.76 -17.88 -19.40
CA CYS A 456 14.48 -18.56 -19.20
C CYS A 456 14.34 -19.88 -19.97
N PRO A 457 14.60 -19.97 -21.28
CA PRO A 457 14.50 -21.24 -22.00
C PRO A 457 15.51 -22.30 -21.54
N ALA A 458 16.70 -21.88 -21.15
CA ALA A 458 17.74 -22.78 -20.67
C ALA A 458 17.47 -23.29 -19.27
N VAL A 459 16.99 -22.42 -18.39
CA VAL A 459 16.67 -22.75 -17.00
C VAL A 459 15.45 -23.65 -16.89
N ILE A 460 14.43 -23.44 -17.75
CA ILE A 460 13.25 -24.33 -17.81
C ILE A 460 13.67 -25.76 -18.17
N LYS A 461 14.66 -25.92 -19.04
CA LYS A 461 15.13 -27.24 -19.47
C LYS A 461 16.06 -27.92 -18.49
N LEU A 462 16.82 -27.16 -17.73
CA LEU A 462 17.93 -27.69 -16.94
C LEU A 462 17.59 -27.87 -15.46
N ASP A 463 17.04 -26.87 -14.80
CA ASP A 463 16.73 -26.93 -13.36
C ASP A 463 15.73 -25.86 -12.94
N PRO A 464 14.53 -26.26 -12.52
CA PRO A 464 13.54 -25.33 -11.98
C PRO A 464 14.01 -24.58 -10.73
N ALA A 465 14.92 -25.16 -9.93
CA ALA A 465 15.45 -24.49 -8.75
C ALA A 465 16.44 -23.36 -9.11
N LEU A 466 17.13 -23.48 -10.24
CA LEU A 466 18.00 -22.43 -10.77
C LEU A 466 17.19 -21.21 -11.23
N MET A 467 16.01 -21.45 -11.79
CA MET A 467 15.05 -20.40 -12.11
C MET A 467 14.70 -19.57 -10.88
N LEU A 468 14.39 -20.20 -9.75
CA LEU A 468 14.11 -19.51 -8.49
C LEU A 468 15.25 -18.59 -8.05
N LYS A 469 16.49 -18.99 -8.29
CA LYS A 469 17.67 -18.19 -7.93
C LYS A 469 17.77 -16.89 -8.76
N TYR A 470 17.41 -16.96 -10.03
CA TYR A 470 17.35 -15.76 -10.89
C TYR A 470 16.11 -14.91 -10.62
N LEU A 471 15.08 -15.55 -10.10
CA LEU A 471 13.78 -14.97 -9.90
C LEU A 471 13.61 -14.25 -8.54
N THR A 472 14.60 -14.35 -7.67
CA THR A 472 14.59 -13.72 -6.34
C THR A 472 15.30 -12.38 -6.27
N VAL A 473 15.71 -11.83 -7.42
CA VAL A 473 16.39 -10.53 -7.49
C VAL A 473 15.43 -9.54 -8.13
N ASP A 474 14.82 -8.69 -7.31
CA ASP A 474 13.88 -7.63 -7.64
C ASP A 474 12.49 -8.07 -8.16
N GLY A 475 11.44 -7.35 -7.75
CA GLY A 475 10.04 -7.69 -8.02
C GLY A 475 9.63 -8.00 -9.47
N ALA A 476 10.46 -7.64 -10.46
CA ALA A 476 10.26 -8.02 -11.85
C ALA A 476 10.42 -9.53 -12.11
N VAL A 477 10.99 -10.20 -11.16
CA VAL A 477 11.41 -11.57 -11.27
C VAL A 477 10.38 -12.54 -10.70
N GLU A 478 9.56 -12.11 -9.77
CA GLU A 478 8.39 -12.87 -9.33
C GLU A 478 7.49 -13.27 -10.48
N LEU A 479 7.37 -12.42 -11.45
CA LEU A 479 6.64 -12.62 -12.69
C LEU A 479 7.03 -13.87 -13.45
N ILE A 480 8.33 -14.07 -13.62
CA ILE A 480 8.89 -15.15 -14.42
C ILE A 480 8.80 -16.48 -13.67
N HIS A 481 9.05 -16.41 -12.38
CA HIS A 481 8.93 -17.53 -11.47
C HIS A 481 7.61 -18.27 -11.60
N ILE A 482 6.56 -17.53 -11.59
CA ILE A 482 5.22 -18.06 -11.58
C ILE A 482 4.92 -18.83 -12.86
N GLN A 483 5.29 -18.29 -14.00
CA GLN A 483 4.93 -18.85 -15.29
C GLN A 483 5.55 -20.22 -15.56
N VAL A 484 6.77 -20.41 -15.12
CA VAL A 484 7.52 -21.59 -15.48
C VAL A 484 7.30 -22.76 -14.55
N LYS A 485 7.09 -22.48 -13.28
CA LYS A 485 7.09 -23.52 -12.25
C LYS A 485 5.72 -24.00 -11.85
N LEU A 486 4.75 -23.14 -11.79
CA LEU A 486 3.44 -23.43 -11.22
C LEU A 486 2.37 -22.59 -11.92
N PRO A 487 1.83 -23.07 -13.04
CA PRO A 487 0.74 -22.34 -13.72
C PRO A 487 -0.43 -21.97 -12.81
N ALA A 488 -0.66 -22.74 -11.75
CA ALA A 488 -1.69 -22.45 -10.76
C ALA A 488 -1.33 -21.32 -9.80
N VAL A 489 -0.05 -21.05 -9.57
CA VAL A 489 0.43 -19.97 -8.68
C VAL A 489 0.54 -18.64 -9.43
N LEU A 490 0.60 -18.67 -10.76
CA LEU A 490 0.51 -17.48 -11.60
C LEU A 490 -0.75 -16.66 -11.34
N VAL A 491 -1.79 -17.33 -10.92
CA VAL A 491 -3.09 -16.71 -10.65
C VAL A 491 -3.04 -15.81 -9.41
N ASP A 492 -2.16 -16.11 -8.46
CA ASP A 492 -2.12 -15.41 -7.17
C ASP A 492 -1.34 -14.10 -7.18
N PHE A 493 -0.46 -13.89 -8.17
CA PHE A 493 0.45 -12.74 -8.15
C PHE A 493 0.12 -11.61 -9.11
N GLY A 494 -0.82 -11.80 -10.01
CA GLY A 494 -1.34 -10.72 -10.87
C GLY A 494 -0.35 -10.04 -11.80
N ILE A 495 0.86 -10.55 -11.92
CA ILE A 495 1.98 -9.85 -12.55
C ILE A 495 2.48 -10.53 -13.83
N GLY A 496 1.90 -11.66 -14.20
CA GLY A 496 2.43 -12.53 -15.25
C GLY A 496 2.27 -12.07 -16.70
N TRP A 497 1.64 -10.92 -16.96
CA TRP A 497 1.22 -10.60 -18.32
C TRP A 497 2.32 -10.20 -19.32
N ARG A 498 3.52 -9.87 -18.86
CA ARG A 498 4.62 -9.68 -19.79
C ARG A 498 5.22 -10.94 -20.34
N ILE A 499 5.03 -12.02 -19.64
CA ILE A 499 5.71 -13.28 -19.94
C ILE A 499 4.87 -14.15 -20.83
N SER A 500 3.53 -14.07 -20.74
CA SER A 500 2.65 -14.83 -21.61
C SER A 500 2.88 -14.53 -23.09
N ASN A 501 3.17 -13.28 -23.42
CA ASN A 501 3.45 -12.88 -24.81
C ASN A 501 4.84 -13.31 -25.33
N GLY A 502 5.79 -13.62 -24.43
CA GLY A 502 7.13 -14.07 -24.80
C GLY A 502 7.33 -15.59 -24.80
N LEU A 503 6.39 -16.35 -24.19
CA LEU A 503 6.50 -17.79 -24.00
C LEU A 503 5.47 -18.61 -24.80
N THR A 504 4.74 -18.00 -25.71
CA THR A 504 3.74 -18.67 -26.55
C THR A 504 4.29 -19.74 -27.51
N GLY A 505 5.61 -19.99 -27.46
CA GLY A 505 6.26 -21.10 -28.19
C GLY A 505 6.50 -22.36 -27.35
N ILE A 506 6.06 -22.44 -26.10
CA ILE A 506 6.17 -23.66 -25.30
C ILE A 506 4.95 -24.52 -25.60
N ASP A 507 5.16 -25.54 -26.39
CA ASP A 507 4.17 -26.55 -26.75
C ASP A 507 3.76 -27.35 -25.50
N HIS A 508 2.60 -27.02 -24.97
CA HIS A 508 1.98 -27.73 -23.85
C HIS A 508 1.50 -29.16 -24.22
N SER A 509 1.59 -29.56 -25.49
CA SER A 509 1.13 -30.89 -25.94
C SER A 509 2.07 -32.04 -25.57
N LYS A 510 3.29 -31.74 -25.11
CA LYS A 510 4.29 -32.77 -24.77
C LYS A 510 4.47 -33.06 -23.29
N GLY A 511 3.68 -32.46 -22.42
CA GLY A 511 3.81 -32.62 -20.96
C GLY A 511 2.79 -33.53 -20.28
N SER A 512 1.85 -34.12 -21.02
CA SER A 512 0.73 -34.86 -20.41
C SER A 512 0.79 -36.39 -20.57
N SER A 513 1.86 -36.96 -21.07
CA SER A 513 2.01 -38.42 -21.11
C SER A 513 3.32 -38.82 -20.47
N GLU A 514 3.24 -39.37 -19.31
CA GLU A 514 4.13 -40.23 -18.56
C GLU A 514 4.50 -39.73 -17.15
N GLY A 515 3.60 -39.99 -16.26
CA GLY A 515 3.80 -39.93 -14.81
C GLY A 515 2.98 -40.99 -14.11
N LYS A 516 3.17 -42.28 -14.45
CA LYS A 516 2.68 -43.39 -13.62
C LYS A 516 3.38 -43.29 -12.25
N ARG A 517 2.61 -42.88 -11.24
CA ARG A 517 2.96 -43.05 -9.84
C ARG A 517 3.27 -44.53 -9.56
N LYS A 518 4.53 -44.85 -9.30
CA LYS A 518 4.85 -46.02 -8.51
C LYS A 518 4.83 -45.62 -7.04
N THR A 519 3.78 -46.03 -6.35
CA THR A 519 3.78 -46.12 -4.89
C THR A 519 4.70 -47.25 -4.50
N SER A 520 5.83 -46.99 -3.84
CA SER A 520 6.51 -47.97 -3.05
C SER A 520 6.25 -47.67 -1.58
N LYS A 521 5.56 -48.62 -0.94
CA LYS A 521 5.57 -48.79 0.51
C LYS A 521 6.97 -49.23 0.95
N THR A 522 7.58 -48.52 1.81
CA THR A 522 8.18 -48.91 3.09
C THR A 522 8.57 -47.66 3.84
#